data_15db9aa817260dc39980732890439309
#
_entry.id   15db9aa817260dc39980732890439309
#
_cell.length_a   1.000
_cell.length_b   1.000
_cell.length_c   1.000
_cell.angle_alpha   90.00
_cell.angle_beta   90.00
_cell.angle_gamma   90.00
#
_symmetry.space_group_name_H-M   'P 1'
#
loop_
_entity.id
_entity.type
_entity.pdbx_description
1 polymer ?
#
loop_
_entity_poly.entity_id
_entity_poly.type
_entity_poly.pdbx_seq_one_letter_code
_entity_poly.pdbx_strand_id
1 'polypeptide(L)'
;FHAHPYGKPIVGWMNDLENMTHRDAEEWYRNWYGPNNAILVVAGDVKASEVFKMAEKYFGQIPPIVLPERKPQQEPKQNGIRTSILKAPSKLSYVQMGYRAPTLDKNSQETSKDQFALEVLVGILSQSSSARLTQNLVRDSSVALNVGAGYSMVNRGNESSFELYATPSETTSTTDLIAALKEEINKIKRDGVTE
;
A
#
# COMPACT_ATOMS: atom_id res chain seq x y z
N PHE A 1 3.26 11.03 2.35
CA PHE A 1 3.12 11.61 1.00
C PHE A 1 2.56 13.03 1.10
N HIS A 2 3.04 13.96 0.23
CA HIS A 2 2.56 15.33 0.18
C HIS A 2 1.74 15.60 -1.07
N ALA A 3 2.26 15.21 -2.22
CA ALA A 3 1.62 15.43 -3.52
C ALA A 3 0.85 14.18 -4.00
N HIS A 4 1.39 13.00 -3.68
CA HIS A 4 0.77 11.75 -4.10
C HIS A 4 -0.60 11.55 -3.44
N PRO A 5 -1.60 10.99 -4.15
CA PRO A 5 -2.95 10.74 -3.59
C PRO A 5 -2.99 9.94 -2.30
N TYR A 6 -2.00 9.11 -2.02
CA TYR A 6 -1.88 8.37 -0.76
C TYR A 6 -1.65 9.25 0.49
N GLY A 7 -1.36 10.53 0.31
CA GLY A 7 -1.36 11.52 1.40
C GLY A 7 -2.74 12.00 1.84
N LYS A 8 -3.80 11.51 1.19
CA LYS A 8 -5.20 11.88 1.50
C LYS A 8 -5.98 10.65 1.94
N PRO A 9 -7.04 10.80 2.74
CA PRO A 9 -7.94 9.69 3.07
C PRO A 9 -8.50 9.04 1.80
N ILE A 10 -8.65 7.72 1.80
CA ILE A 10 -9.14 6.95 0.63
C ILE A 10 -10.51 7.44 0.17
N VAL A 11 -11.39 7.74 1.11
CA VAL A 11 -12.75 8.23 0.84
C VAL A 11 -12.83 9.74 0.64
N GLY A 12 -11.70 10.46 0.71
CA GLY A 12 -11.66 11.92 0.66
C GLY A 12 -11.85 12.58 2.03
N TRP A 13 -11.97 13.90 2.03
CA TRP A 13 -12.17 14.68 3.23
C TRP A 13 -13.65 14.70 3.61
N MET A 14 -13.95 14.74 4.92
CA MET A 14 -15.33 14.76 5.41
C MET A 14 -16.13 15.91 4.82
N ASN A 15 -15.53 17.09 4.71
CA ASN A 15 -16.17 18.26 4.10
C ASN A 15 -16.60 18.02 2.64
N ASP A 16 -15.82 17.31 1.86
CA ASP A 16 -16.17 16.96 0.47
C ASP A 16 -17.33 15.96 0.45
N LEU A 17 -17.31 14.99 1.38
CA LEU A 17 -18.38 13.99 1.49
C LEU A 17 -19.73 14.60 1.92
N GLU A 18 -19.69 15.54 2.88
CA GLU A 18 -20.90 16.24 3.36
C GLU A 18 -21.54 17.12 2.29
N ASN A 19 -20.73 17.62 1.34
CA ASN A 19 -21.20 18.48 0.25
C ASN A 19 -21.38 17.72 -1.08
N MET A 20 -21.11 16.43 -1.13
CA MET A 20 -21.25 15.61 -2.33
C MET A 20 -22.71 15.46 -2.72
N THR A 21 -22.99 15.65 -4.01
CA THR A 21 -24.34 15.53 -4.57
C THR A 21 -24.42 14.36 -5.56
N HIS A 22 -25.62 13.96 -5.94
CA HIS A 22 -25.84 12.98 -7.01
C HIS A 22 -25.25 13.44 -8.35
N ARG A 23 -25.17 14.75 -8.59
CA ARG A 23 -24.59 15.31 -9.83
C ARG A 23 -23.09 15.08 -9.92
N ASP A 24 -22.37 15.18 -8.80
CA ASP A 24 -20.92 14.91 -8.75
C ASP A 24 -20.64 13.45 -9.10
N ALA A 25 -21.45 12.53 -8.58
CA ALA A 25 -21.35 11.11 -8.89
C ALA A 25 -21.70 10.83 -10.37
N GLU A 26 -22.74 11.47 -10.92
CA GLU A 26 -23.15 11.34 -12.31
C GLU A 26 -22.08 11.88 -13.27
N GLU A 27 -21.52 13.06 -12.98
CA GLU A 27 -20.44 13.66 -13.75
C GLU A 27 -19.19 12.77 -13.74
N TRP A 28 -18.81 12.26 -12.58
CA TRP A 28 -17.71 11.34 -12.46
C TRP A 28 -17.93 10.06 -13.28
N TYR A 29 -19.13 9.49 -13.21
CA TYR A 29 -19.53 8.32 -13.99
C TYR A 29 -19.39 8.58 -15.49
N ARG A 30 -19.96 9.69 -16.00
CA ARG A 30 -19.90 10.06 -17.41
C ARG A 30 -18.47 10.25 -17.92
N ASN A 31 -17.59 10.81 -17.07
CA ASN A 31 -16.22 11.10 -17.43
C ASN A 31 -15.32 9.85 -17.45
N TRP A 32 -15.64 8.83 -16.67
CA TRP A 32 -14.71 7.71 -16.46
C TRP A 32 -15.26 6.33 -16.87
N TYR A 33 -16.57 6.14 -16.91
CA TYR A 33 -17.19 4.87 -17.26
C TYR A 33 -17.49 4.81 -18.76
N GLY A 34 -16.58 4.23 -19.54
CA GLY A 34 -16.73 3.98 -20.94
C GLY A 34 -16.02 2.69 -21.37
N PRO A 35 -16.42 2.06 -22.48
CA PRO A 35 -15.86 0.79 -22.92
C PRO A 35 -14.35 0.87 -23.20
N ASN A 36 -13.85 2.03 -23.61
CA ASN A 36 -12.44 2.29 -23.82
C ASN A 36 -11.63 2.56 -22.53
N ASN A 37 -12.27 2.55 -21.37
CA ASN A 37 -11.65 2.69 -20.04
C ASN A 37 -12.06 1.55 -19.08
N ALA A 38 -12.59 0.45 -19.62
CA ALA A 38 -13.03 -0.70 -18.84
C ALA A 38 -12.33 -1.97 -19.29
N ILE A 39 -12.12 -2.89 -18.37
CA ILE A 39 -11.60 -4.22 -18.62
C ILE A 39 -12.64 -5.21 -18.10
N LEU A 40 -13.18 -6.05 -18.99
CA LEU A 40 -14.08 -7.13 -18.60
C LEU A 40 -13.28 -8.41 -18.39
N VAL A 41 -13.34 -8.96 -17.17
CA VAL A 41 -12.74 -10.25 -16.84
C VAL A 41 -13.85 -11.22 -16.47
N VAL A 42 -13.88 -12.37 -17.13
CA VAL A 42 -14.85 -13.44 -16.86
C VAL A 42 -14.09 -14.71 -16.52
N ALA A 43 -14.34 -15.26 -15.33
CA ALA A 43 -13.76 -16.52 -14.86
C ALA A 43 -14.87 -17.50 -14.45
N GLY A 44 -14.72 -18.77 -14.83
CA GLY A 44 -15.70 -19.82 -14.54
C GLY A 44 -15.72 -20.91 -15.61
N ASP A 45 -16.72 -21.78 -15.57
CA ASP A 45 -16.94 -22.80 -16.59
C ASP A 45 -17.62 -22.16 -17.81
N VAL A 46 -16.84 -21.49 -18.63
CA VAL A 46 -17.31 -20.74 -19.81
C VAL A 46 -16.42 -21.00 -21.01
N LYS A 47 -16.99 -20.89 -22.20
CA LYS A 47 -16.24 -20.90 -23.45
C LYS A 47 -15.91 -19.45 -23.86
N ALA A 48 -14.63 -19.13 -24.01
CA ALA A 48 -14.17 -17.78 -24.35
C ALA A 48 -14.86 -17.20 -25.60
N SER A 49 -15.08 -18.02 -26.63
CA SER A 49 -15.76 -17.61 -27.85
C SER A 49 -17.22 -17.19 -27.67
N GLU A 50 -17.92 -17.77 -26.70
CA GLU A 50 -19.29 -17.39 -26.34
C GLU A 50 -19.28 -16.08 -25.53
N VAL A 51 -18.33 -15.96 -24.59
CA VAL A 51 -18.15 -14.72 -23.82
C VAL A 51 -17.83 -13.54 -24.73
N PHE A 52 -16.93 -13.69 -25.70
CA PHE A 52 -16.60 -12.63 -26.65
C PHE A 52 -17.80 -12.21 -27.50
N LYS A 53 -18.61 -13.16 -27.97
CA LYS A 53 -19.85 -12.85 -28.70
C LYS A 53 -20.85 -12.09 -27.84
N MET A 54 -21.00 -12.47 -26.60
CA MET A 54 -21.86 -11.74 -25.66
C MET A 54 -21.31 -10.34 -25.35
N ALA A 55 -20.01 -10.22 -25.11
CA ALA A 55 -19.37 -8.93 -24.85
C ALA A 55 -19.57 -7.97 -26.05
N GLU A 56 -19.33 -8.45 -27.28
CA GLU A 56 -19.58 -7.68 -28.50
C GLU A 56 -21.04 -7.26 -28.63
N LYS A 57 -21.98 -8.17 -28.38
CA LYS A 57 -23.42 -7.90 -28.45
C LYS A 57 -23.87 -6.81 -27.46
N TYR A 58 -23.36 -6.84 -26.23
CA TYR A 58 -23.84 -5.96 -25.15
C TYR A 58 -23.00 -4.68 -25.03
N PHE A 59 -21.71 -4.72 -25.32
CA PHE A 59 -20.79 -3.59 -25.15
C PHE A 59 -20.24 -3.01 -26.45
N GLY A 60 -20.20 -3.80 -27.54
CA GLY A 60 -19.61 -3.35 -28.81
C GLY A 60 -20.35 -2.19 -29.49
N GLN A 61 -21.60 -1.96 -29.12
CA GLN A 61 -22.41 -0.85 -29.63
C GLN A 61 -22.25 0.46 -28.84
N ILE A 62 -21.58 0.43 -27.67
CA ILE A 62 -21.41 1.59 -26.82
C ILE A 62 -20.23 2.42 -27.36
N PRO A 63 -20.46 3.69 -27.72
CA PRO A 63 -19.36 4.51 -28.26
C PRO A 63 -18.29 4.79 -27.19
N PRO A 64 -17.04 4.97 -27.61
CA PRO A 64 -15.97 5.37 -26.71
C PRO A 64 -16.22 6.77 -26.16
N ILE A 65 -15.82 7.02 -24.91
CA ILE A 65 -15.89 8.34 -24.28
C ILE A 65 -14.56 9.09 -24.44
N VAL A 66 -14.62 10.42 -24.36
CA VAL A 66 -13.41 11.25 -24.27
C VAL A 66 -12.95 11.25 -22.79
N LEU A 67 -11.85 10.56 -22.54
CA LEU A 67 -11.30 10.49 -21.18
C LEU A 67 -10.65 11.82 -20.79
N PRO A 68 -10.89 12.31 -19.55
CA PRO A 68 -10.16 13.47 -19.05
C PRO A 68 -8.66 13.20 -18.99
N GLU A 69 -7.86 14.22 -19.31
CA GLU A 69 -6.41 14.13 -19.17
C GLU A 69 -6.01 13.99 -17.70
N ARG A 70 -5.29 12.92 -17.40
CA ARG A 70 -4.74 12.73 -16.05
C ARG A 70 -3.44 13.50 -15.89
N LYS A 71 -3.42 14.43 -14.96
CA LYS A 71 -2.20 15.17 -14.60
C LYS A 71 -1.45 14.36 -13.52
N PRO A 72 -0.30 13.76 -13.85
CA PRO A 72 0.47 13.00 -12.87
C PRO A 72 0.97 13.92 -11.77
N GLN A 73 0.81 13.49 -10.52
CA GLN A 73 1.34 14.19 -9.35
C GLN A 73 2.58 13.41 -8.88
N GLN A 74 3.74 14.04 -9.04
CA GLN A 74 4.98 13.45 -8.56
C GLN A 74 5.23 13.86 -7.11
N GLU A 75 5.50 12.88 -6.29
CA GLU A 75 5.87 13.11 -4.91
C GLU A 75 7.30 13.67 -4.82
N PRO A 76 7.52 14.80 -4.12
CA PRO A 76 8.86 15.35 -3.97
C PRO A 76 9.76 14.38 -3.19
N LYS A 77 11.07 14.42 -3.52
CA LYS A 77 12.07 13.61 -2.82
C LYS A 77 12.09 13.96 -1.33
N GLN A 78 12.10 12.92 -0.51
CA GLN A 78 12.23 13.08 0.92
C GLN A 78 13.72 13.25 1.30
N ASN A 79 14.07 14.40 1.90
CA ASN A 79 15.45 14.74 2.25
C ASN A 79 15.78 14.53 3.73
N GLY A 80 14.94 13.78 4.48
CA GLY A 80 15.18 13.50 5.89
C GLY A 80 14.06 12.74 6.54
N ILE A 81 14.25 12.35 7.79
CA ILE A 81 13.24 11.68 8.60
C ILE A 81 12.16 12.70 8.97
N ARG A 82 10.91 12.31 8.86
CA ARG A 82 9.75 13.06 9.34
C ARG A 82 9.13 12.28 10.48
N THR A 83 8.87 12.96 11.59
CA THR A 83 8.24 12.36 12.76
C THR A 83 6.98 13.16 13.10
N SER A 84 5.89 12.45 13.37
CA SER A 84 4.65 13.03 13.83
C SER A 84 4.18 12.28 15.07
N ILE A 85 3.67 13.01 16.05
CA ILE A 85 3.08 12.44 17.26
C ILE A 85 1.62 12.86 17.31
N LEU A 86 0.74 11.89 17.16
CA LEU A 86 -0.70 12.09 17.30
C LEU A 86 -1.14 11.67 18.69
N LYS A 87 -1.75 12.59 19.42
CA LYS A 87 -2.39 12.31 20.72
C LYS A 87 -3.88 12.12 20.49
N ALA A 88 -4.37 10.93 20.80
CA ALA A 88 -5.79 10.57 20.68
C ALA A 88 -6.21 9.74 21.88
N PRO A 89 -7.51 9.67 22.25
CA PRO A 89 -8.01 8.75 23.26
C PRO A 89 -7.75 7.31 22.83
N SER A 90 -6.72 6.69 23.41
CA SER A 90 -6.33 5.30 23.13
C SER A 90 -5.77 4.68 24.42
N LYS A 91 -6.03 3.40 24.63
CA LYS A 91 -5.47 2.66 25.78
C LYS A 91 -4.01 2.31 25.56
N LEU A 92 -3.58 2.14 24.33
CA LEU A 92 -2.23 1.72 23.96
C LEU A 92 -1.64 2.69 22.95
N SER A 93 -0.33 2.89 23.05
CA SER A 93 0.44 3.59 22.03
C SER A 93 0.60 2.69 20.79
N TYR A 94 0.81 3.32 19.64
CA TYR A 94 1.05 2.65 18.37
C TYR A 94 2.21 3.33 17.65
N VAL A 95 3.09 2.55 17.08
CA VAL A 95 4.23 3.03 16.29
C VAL A 95 4.07 2.55 14.86
N GLN A 96 4.20 3.47 13.92
CA GLN A 96 4.31 3.15 12.49
C GLN A 96 5.53 3.84 11.91
N MET A 97 6.34 3.09 11.18
CA MET A 97 7.53 3.57 10.48
C MET A 97 7.37 3.24 9.00
N GLY A 98 7.54 4.24 8.13
CA GLY A 98 7.44 4.05 6.68
C GLY A 98 8.73 4.46 5.96
N TYR A 99 9.16 3.62 5.04
CA TYR A 99 10.29 3.88 4.14
C TYR A 99 9.76 3.92 2.71
N ARG A 100 10.18 4.92 1.92
CA ARG A 100 9.88 4.93 0.49
C ARG A 100 10.46 3.68 -0.16
N ALA A 101 9.64 3.00 -0.94
CA ALA A 101 10.00 1.75 -1.57
C ALA A 101 9.62 1.78 -3.06
N PRO A 102 10.41 1.13 -3.94
CA PRO A 102 10.11 1.02 -5.35
C PRO A 102 8.85 0.19 -5.58
N THR A 103 8.20 0.40 -6.72
CA THR A 103 7.10 -0.43 -7.22
C THR A 103 7.48 -1.07 -8.55
N LEU A 104 6.70 -2.04 -9.00
CA LEU A 104 6.80 -2.54 -10.36
C LEU A 104 6.38 -1.42 -11.32
N ASP A 105 7.33 -0.91 -12.07
CA ASP A 105 7.04 0.04 -13.16
C ASP A 105 6.71 -0.73 -14.43
N LYS A 106 5.46 -0.65 -14.86
CA LYS A 106 4.98 -1.29 -16.10
C LYS A 106 5.66 -0.76 -17.37
N ASN A 107 6.26 0.43 -17.29
CA ASN A 107 6.91 1.09 -18.41
C ASN A 107 8.43 0.89 -18.41
N SER A 108 8.99 0.33 -17.35
CA SER A 108 10.42 0.03 -17.25
C SER A 108 10.73 -1.34 -17.86
N GLN A 109 11.66 -1.38 -18.81
CA GLN A 109 12.20 -2.64 -19.33
C GLN A 109 13.18 -3.30 -18.34
N GLU A 110 13.70 -2.55 -17.38
CA GLU A 110 14.54 -3.03 -16.30
C GLU A 110 13.71 -3.15 -15.02
N THR A 111 13.24 -4.35 -14.73
CA THR A 111 12.65 -4.66 -13.43
C THR A 111 13.79 -4.86 -12.43
N SER A 112 13.98 -3.92 -11.52
CA SER A 112 14.86 -4.11 -10.38
C SER A 112 14.41 -5.35 -9.57
N LYS A 113 15.37 -6.09 -9.01
CA LYS A 113 15.04 -7.21 -8.11
C LYS A 113 14.58 -6.74 -6.72
N ASP A 114 14.69 -5.46 -6.44
CA ASP A 114 14.41 -4.88 -5.12
C ASP A 114 12.97 -5.07 -4.68
N GLN A 115 12.01 -4.98 -5.62
CA GLN A 115 10.60 -5.17 -5.30
C GLN A 115 10.34 -6.60 -4.78
N PHE A 116 10.93 -7.60 -5.44
CA PHE A 116 10.79 -8.99 -5.01
C PHE A 116 11.54 -9.26 -3.70
N ALA A 117 12.71 -8.65 -3.52
CA ALA A 117 13.46 -8.75 -2.27
C ALA A 117 12.71 -8.14 -1.09
N LEU A 118 11.98 -7.03 -1.29
CA LEU A 118 11.16 -6.41 -0.25
C LEU A 118 9.94 -7.26 0.11
N GLU A 119 9.31 -7.94 -0.86
CA GLU A 119 8.23 -8.89 -0.56
C GLU A 119 8.75 -10.08 0.27
N VAL A 120 9.91 -10.63 -0.11
CA VAL A 120 10.55 -11.70 0.69
C VAL A 120 10.92 -11.20 2.09
N LEU A 121 11.41 -9.96 2.20
CA LEU A 121 11.74 -9.35 3.48
C LEU A 121 10.53 -9.23 4.41
N VAL A 122 9.36 -8.88 3.89
CA VAL A 122 8.10 -8.89 4.68
C VAL A 122 7.82 -10.31 5.19
N GLY A 123 8.02 -11.32 4.34
CA GLY A 123 7.85 -12.73 4.73
C GLY A 123 8.74 -13.11 5.91
N ILE A 124 10.03 -12.79 5.83
CA ILE A 124 11.01 -13.06 6.87
C ILE A 124 10.68 -12.33 8.18
N LEU A 125 10.23 -11.09 8.07
CA LEU A 125 9.99 -10.23 9.23
C LEU A 125 8.67 -10.53 9.96
N SER A 126 7.57 -10.83 9.24
CA SER A 126 6.26 -10.79 9.88
C SER A 126 5.18 -11.75 9.38
N GLN A 127 5.36 -12.51 8.30
CA GLN A 127 4.25 -13.30 7.74
C GLN A 127 3.91 -14.61 8.48
N SER A 128 4.67 -14.96 9.50
CA SER A 128 4.38 -16.17 10.29
C SER A 128 4.56 -15.92 11.78
N SER A 129 4.03 -16.82 12.59
CA SER A 129 4.22 -16.79 14.04
C SER A 129 5.68 -17.04 14.49
N SER A 130 6.52 -17.58 13.61
CA SER A 130 7.97 -17.76 13.80
C SER A 130 8.80 -16.72 13.08
N ALA A 131 8.18 -15.72 12.46
CA ALA A 131 8.88 -14.62 11.80
C ALA A 131 9.70 -13.80 12.80
N ARG A 132 10.82 -13.25 12.33
CA ARG A 132 11.86 -12.64 13.19
C ARG A 132 11.33 -11.57 14.15
N LEU A 133 10.47 -10.64 13.67
CA LEU A 133 9.93 -9.60 14.53
C LEU A 133 9.06 -10.19 15.65
N THR A 134 8.18 -11.12 15.33
CA THR A 134 7.32 -11.76 16.33
C THR A 134 8.15 -12.57 17.33
N GLN A 135 9.12 -13.34 16.85
CA GLN A 135 9.98 -14.14 17.71
C GLN A 135 10.77 -13.23 18.66
N ASN A 136 11.53 -12.27 18.12
CA ASN A 136 12.49 -11.49 18.90
C ASN A 136 11.82 -10.42 19.77
N LEU A 137 10.78 -9.72 19.27
CA LEU A 137 10.22 -8.56 19.96
C LEU A 137 8.98 -8.88 20.78
N VAL A 138 8.23 -9.93 20.43
CA VAL A 138 7.03 -10.30 21.21
C VAL A 138 7.33 -11.45 22.17
N ARG A 139 7.97 -12.53 21.67
CA ARG A 139 8.16 -13.74 22.47
C ARG A 139 9.39 -13.69 23.35
N ASP A 140 10.55 -13.34 22.79
CA ASP A 140 11.82 -13.44 23.49
C ASP A 140 12.06 -12.25 24.41
N SER A 141 11.89 -11.02 23.91
CA SER A 141 12.17 -9.81 24.69
C SER A 141 10.93 -9.13 25.31
N SER A 142 9.73 -9.50 24.86
CA SER A 142 8.46 -8.92 25.33
C SER A 142 8.39 -7.39 25.28
N VAL A 143 9.10 -6.76 24.35
CA VAL A 143 9.09 -5.30 24.17
C VAL A 143 7.88 -4.81 23.39
N ALA A 144 7.23 -5.72 22.66
CA ALA A 144 6.02 -5.42 21.88
C ALA A 144 4.89 -6.41 22.23
N LEU A 145 3.65 -5.94 22.17
CA LEU A 145 2.45 -6.78 22.23
C LEU A 145 2.14 -7.38 20.87
N ASN A 146 2.35 -6.59 19.82
CA ASN A 146 2.30 -7.05 18.44
C ASN A 146 3.27 -6.27 17.57
N VAL A 147 3.63 -6.85 16.44
CA VAL A 147 4.54 -6.25 15.48
C VAL A 147 4.27 -6.81 14.10
N GLY A 148 4.54 -6.00 13.08
CA GLY A 148 4.42 -6.46 11.72
C GLY A 148 5.20 -5.60 10.73
N ALA A 149 5.30 -6.11 9.52
CA ALA A 149 5.85 -5.42 8.37
C ALA A 149 4.88 -5.53 7.19
N GLY A 150 4.89 -4.54 6.32
CA GLY A 150 4.05 -4.51 5.13
C GLY A 150 4.77 -3.85 3.96
N TYR A 151 4.50 -4.36 2.77
CA TYR A 151 4.94 -3.79 1.50
C TYR A 151 4.02 -4.28 0.39
N SER A 152 3.85 -3.49 -0.65
CA SER A 152 3.21 -3.94 -1.88
C SER A 152 4.00 -3.43 -3.07
N MET A 153 4.41 -4.34 -3.94
CA MET A 153 5.10 -4.00 -5.18
C MET A 153 4.14 -3.44 -6.25
N VAL A 154 2.83 -3.64 -6.09
CA VAL A 154 1.81 -3.18 -7.04
C VAL A 154 0.95 -2.12 -6.39
N ASN A 155 1.27 -0.87 -6.68
CA ASN A 155 0.53 0.29 -6.17
C ASN A 155 0.22 1.29 -7.29
N ARG A 156 -0.69 2.21 -7.02
CA ARG A 156 -1.02 3.28 -7.95
C ARG A 156 0.08 4.34 -7.96
N GLY A 157 0.39 4.87 -9.15
CA GLY A 157 1.27 6.03 -9.31
C GLY A 157 2.74 5.75 -9.03
N ASN A 158 3.19 4.50 -9.14
CA ASN A 158 4.60 4.09 -8.99
C ASN A 158 5.24 4.50 -7.65
N GLU A 159 4.44 4.63 -6.60
CA GLU A 159 4.89 4.97 -5.26
C GLU A 159 4.43 3.91 -4.27
N SER A 160 5.34 3.45 -3.42
CA SER A 160 5.05 2.52 -2.34
C SER A 160 5.81 2.89 -1.07
N SER A 161 5.44 2.23 0.00
CA SER A 161 6.16 2.26 1.27
C SER A 161 6.41 0.84 1.77
N PHE A 162 7.59 0.63 2.33
CA PHE A 162 7.85 -0.48 3.22
C PHE A 162 7.55 -0.01 4.64
N GLU A 163 6.69 -0.69 5.33
CA GLU A 163 6.16 -0.26 6.62
C GLU A 163 6.50 -1.25 7.72
N LEU A 164 6.81 -0.73 8.90
CA LEU A 164 6.89 -1.46 10.14
C LEU A 164 5.88 -0.86 11.10
N TYR A 165 5.13 -1.69 11.78
CA TYR A 165 4.15 -1.25 12.78
C TYR A 165 4.23 -2.12 14.03
N ALA A 166 4.02 -1.50 15.18
CA ALA A 166 4.09 -2.20 16.45
C ALA A 166 3.31 -1.47 17.56
N THR A 167 2.85 -2.26 18.52
CA THR A 167 2.29 -1.79 19.79
C THR A 167 3.27 -2.13 20.89
N PRO A 168 3.80 -1.16 21.66
CA PRO A 168 4.69 -1.44 22.77
C PRO A 168 4.01 -2.24 23.87
N SER A 169 4.78 -3.01 24.63
CA SER A 169 4.30 -3.58 25.90
C SER A 169 4.10 -2.46 26.93
N GLU A 170 3.44 -2.76 28.05
CA GLU A 170 3.14 -1.77 29.10
C GLU A 170 4.40 -1.15 29.71
N THR A 171 5.51 -1.88 29.70
CA THR A 171 6.79 -1.44 30.27
C THR A 171 7.75 -0.83 29.25
N THR A 172 7.40 -0.81 27.98
CA THR A 172 8.27 -0.36 26.89
C THR A 172 7.83 1.01 26.39
N SER A 173 8.76 1.95 26.30
CA SER A 173 8.49 3.24 25.68
C SER A 173 8.41 3.11 24.15
N THR A 174 7.70 4.04 23.50
CA THR A 174 7.68 4.11 22.02
C THR A 174 9.07 4.34 21.44
N THR A 175 9.95 5.04 22.13
CA THR A 175 11.33 5.29 21.71
C THR A 175 12.14 4.00 21.71
N ASP A 176 12.04 3.20 22.78
CA ASP A 176 12.75 1.92 22.88
C ASP A 176 12.24 0.91 21.85
N LEU A 177 10.92 0.89 21.64
CA LEU A 177 10.33 0.05 20.59
C LEU A 177 10.83 0.43 19.18
N ILE A 178 10.92 1.72 18.86
CA ILE A 178 11.50 2.21 17.60
C ILE A 178 12.95 1.78 17.46
N ALA A 179 13.73 1.86 18.55
CA ALA A 179 15.12 1.40 18.54
C ALA A 179 15.23 -0.11 18.30
N ALA A 180 14.38 -0.89 18.95
CA ALA A 180 14.31 -2.35 18.76
C ALA A 180 13.93 -2.74 17.33
N LEU A 181 12.92 -2.08 16.73
CA LEU A 181 12.54 -2.31 15.33
C LEU A 181 13.69 -2.00 14.36
N LYS A 182 14.41 -0.90 14.59
CA LYS A 182 15.58 -0.53 13.77
C LYS A 182 16.71 -1.53 13.91
N GLU A 183 16.93 -2.06 15.11
CA GLU A 183 17.98 -3.06 15.35
C GLU A 183 17.68 -4.37 14.61
N GLU A 184 16.42 -4.81 14.55
CA GLU A 184 16.04 -6.00 13.76
C GLU A 184 16.33 -5.81 12.27
N ILE A 185 16.10 -4.63 11.72
CA ILE A 185 16.50 -4.31 10.35
C ILE A 185 18.01 -4.27 10.19
N ASN A 186 18.74 -3.72 11.18
CA ASN A 186 20.19 -3.67 11.14
C ASN A 186 20.83 -5.07 11.23
N LYS A 187 20.25 -5.99 11.98
CA LYS A 187 20.68 -7.40 12.00
C LYS A 187 20.59 -8.02 10.62
N ILE A 188 19.50 -7.81 9.88
CA ILE A 188 19.37 -8.32 8.51
C ILE A 188 20.39 -7.68 7.57
N LYS A 189 20.67 -6.37 7.70
CA LYS A 189 21.69 -5.70 6.88
C LYS A 189 23.09 -6.21 7.14
N ARG A 190 23.41 -6.55 8.39
CA ARG A 190 24.74 -7.00 8.82
C ARG A 190 24.95 -8.49 8.55
N ASP A 191 23.97 -9.30 8.92
CA ASP A 191 24.11 -10.75 9.02
C ASP A 191 23.46 -11.49 7.84
N GLY A 192 22.64 -10.77 7.05
CA GLY A 192 21.87 -11.34 5.95
C GLY A 192 20.74 -12.26 6.42
N VAL A 193 20.36 -13.16 5.53
CA VAL A 193 19.40 -14.23 5.77
C VAL A 193 20.05 -15.57 5.43
N THR A 194 19.84 -16.56 6.29
CA THR A 194 20.28 -17.94 6.02
C THR A 194 19.22 -18.65 5.16
N GLU A 195 19.66 -19.62 4.38
CA GLU A 195 18.79 -20.55 3.63
C GLU A 195 17.86 -21.33 4.56
#